data_15a49f9091abd7d645996ea581cca632
#
_entry.id   15a49f9091abd7d645996ea581cca632
#
_cell.length_a   1.000
_cell.length_b   1.000
_cell.length_c   1.000
_cell.angle_alpha   90.00
_cell.angle_beta   90.00
_cell.angle_gamma   90.00
#
_symmetry.space_group_name_H-M   'P 1'
#
loop_
_entity.id
_entity.type
_entity.pdbx_description
1 polymer ?
#
loop_
_entity_poly.entity_id
_entity_poly.type
_entity_poly.pdbx_seq_one_letter_code
_entity_poly.pdbx_strand_id
1 'polypeptide(L)'
;VRLGGLLLGWPELPSGTLPASLLHAPALLLLVYPAFIFGFLLTVFPRWMGQPDLEAGRFGPVGIGLALGMALAAAGLWTGLGGLVTAGMAVFALSWGLALVVLARVLADHRRSGQPPCWHALSALAALVAGLAALLLALSFLTGGDPRPLRWSNVLALNWFVLPVFLTVAHRMVPFFAGNVVKDYRRWRPDWLIGALWALLVLRCGADLALLPPLSAIASLGLAGLTGLMVWRWWPRGPAPGLLSVLIWGFAWAPVGFLLAALSALDLPLG
;
A
#
# COMPACT_ATOMS: atom_id res chain seq x y z
N VAL A 1 7.63 -16.09 11.17
CA VAL A 1 8.36 -17.31 10.77
C VAL A 1 8.98 -17.99 11.99
N ARG A 2 9.74 -17.29 12.87
CA ARG A 2 10.25 -17.88 14.11
C ARG A 2 9.14 -18.36 15.07
N LEU A 3 8.03 -17.63 15.15
CA LEU A 3 6.90 -18.04 16.00
C LEU A 3 6.23 -19.32 15.47
N GLY A 4 6.09 -19.44 14.15
CA GLY A 4 5.57 -20.67 13.52
C GLY A 4 6.51 -21.86 13.68
N GLY A 5 7.84 -21.64 13.61
CA GLY A 5 8.83 -22.67 13.89
C GLY A 5 8.77 -23.17 15.33
N LEU A 6 8.67 -22.25 16.29
CA LEU A 6 8.56 -22.59 17.73
C LEU A 6 7.23 -23.29 18.08
N LEU A 7 6.11 -22.88 17.46
CA LEU A 7 4.77 -23.40 17.78
C LEU A 7 4.39 -24.64 16.97
N LEU A 8 4.93 -24.80 15.74
CA LEU A 8 4.53 -25.83 14.79
C LEU A 8 5.65 -26.83 14.46
N GLY A 9 6.82 -26.71 15.09
CA GLY A 9 7.96 -27.60 14.84
C GLY A 9 8.49 -27.54 13.39
N TRP A 10 8.28 -26.42 12.68
CA TRP A 10 8.82 -26.26 11.34
C TRP A 10 10.34 -26.11 11.39
N PRO A 11 11.07 -26.68 10.39
CA PRO A 11 12.52 -26.54 10.35
C PRO A 11 12.89 -25.05 10.37
N GLU A 12 13.87 -24.70 11.19
CA GLU A 12 14.41 -23.34 11.21
C GLU A 12 14.90 -22.99 9.81
N LEU A 13 14.43 -21.85 9.29
CA LEU A 13 14.98 -21.30 8.07
C LEU A 13 16.48 -21.10 8.26
N PRO A 14 17.33 -21.48 7.29
CA PRO A 14 18.76 -21.21 7.36
C PRO A 14 18.97 -19.78 7.83
N SER A 15 19.80 -19.60 8.83
CA SER A 15 20.17 -18.27 9.35
C SER A 15 20.95 -17.56 8.25
N GLY A 16 20.21 -16.94 7.33
CA GLY A 16 20.79 -16.03 6.34
C GLY A 16 21.47 -14.87 7.05
N THR A 17 22.31 -14.17 6.34
CA THR A 17 23.09 -13.01 6.83
C THR A 17 22.26 -11.87 7.40
N LEU A 18 20.91 -11.89 7.24
CA LEU A 18 20.00 -10.84 7.69
C LEU A 18 18.96 -11.39 8.67
N PRO A 19 18.78 -10.75 9.84
CA PRO A 19 17.75 -11.11 10.80
C PRO A 19 16.34 -11.06 10.18
N ALA A 20 15.53 -12.10 10.40
CA ALA A 20 14.15 -12.16 9.89
C ALA A 20 13.29 -10.98 10.34
N SER A 21 13.57 -10.39 11.51
CA SER A 21 12.91 -9.19 12.02
C SER A 21 13.12 -7.95 11.13
N LEU A 22 14.28 -7.82 10.49
CA LEU A 22 14.57 -6.71 9.57
C LEU A 22 13.92 -6.89 8.20
N LEU A 23 13.61 -8.13 7.81
CA LEU A 23 13.05 -8.45 6.49
C LEU A 23 11.52 -8.51 6.48
N HIS A 24 10.88 -8.66 7.64
CA HIS A 24 9.44 -8.85 7.73
C HIS A 24 8.66 -7.66 7.14
N ALA A 25 8.94 -6.45 7.61
CA ALA A 25 8.24 -5.26 7.14
C ALA A 25 8.50 -4.97 5.64
N PRO A 26 9.76 -4.93 5.13
CA PRO A 26 9.99 -4.75 3.70
C PRO A 26 9.36 -5.82 2.83
N ALA A 27 9.38 -7.09 3.25
CA ALA A 27 8.77 -8.18 2.48
C ALA A 27 7.25 -7.99 2.34
N LEU A 28 6.56 -7.63 3.41
CA LEU A 28 5.12 -7.35 3.34
C LEU A 28 4.82 -6.10 2.52
N LEU A 29 5.50 -4.98 2.84
CA LEU A 29 5.19 -3.68 2.24
C LEU A 29 5.60 -3.59 0.76
N LEU A 30 6.69 -4.26 0.35
CA LEU A 30 7.33 -4.04 -0.94
C LEU A 30 7.28 -5.25 -1.89
N LEU A 31 6.88 -6.44 -1.42
CA LEU A 31 6.70 -7.62 -2.26
C LEU A 31 5.27 -8.17 -2.21
N VAL A 32 4.73 -8.41 -1.01
CA VAL A 32 3.42 -9.06 -0.87
C VAL A 32 2.28 -8.10 -1.23
N TYR A 33 2.17 -6.95 -0.57
CA TYR A 33 1.09 -6.00 -0.85
C TYR A 33 1.10 -5.46 -2.28
N PRO A 34 2.24 -5.12 -2.90
CA PRO A 34 2.26 -4.69 -4.27
C PRO A 34 1.71 -5.71 -5.27
N ALA A 35 1.90 -7.02 -5.03
CA ALA A 35 1.34 -8.06 -5.89
C ALA A 35 -0.20 -7.97 -5.96
N PHE A 36 -0.86 -7.79 -4.80
CA PHE A 36 -2.31 -7.56 -4.73
C PHE A 36 -2.72 -6.21 -5.32
N ILE A 37 -1.98 -5.15 -4.98
CA ILE A 37 -2.26 -3.79 -5.46
C ILE A 37 -2.19 -3.72 -6.98
N PHE A 38 -1.17 -4.30 -7.61
CA PHE A 38 -1.05 -4.31 -9.07
C PHE A 38 -2.10 -5.21 -9.71
N GLY A 39 -2.40 -6.38 -9.15
CA GLY A 39 -3.48 -7.22 -9.63
C GLY A 39 -4.82 -6.48 -9.68
N PHE A 40 -5.12 -5.71 -8.64
CA PHE A 40 -6.31 -4.87 -8.57
C PHE A 40 -6.23 -3.66 -9.51
N LEU A 41 -5.17 -2.86 -9.45
CA LEU A 41 -5.08 -1.60 -10.20
C LEU A 41 -5.00 -1.83 -11.71
N LEU A 42 -4.30 -2.85 -12.19
CA LEU A 42 -4.25 -3.16 -13.63
C LEU A 42 -5.63 -3.49 -14.21
N THR A 43 -6.57 -3.94 -13.37
CA THR A 43 -7.95 -4.22 -13.80
C THR A 43 -8.90 -3.02 -13.65
N VAL A 44 -8.78 -2.25 -12.54
CA VAL A 44 -9.76 -1.21 -12.23
C VAL A 44 -9.34 0.20 -12.65
N PHE A 45 -8.05 0.46 -12.77
CA PHE A 45 -7.51 1.79 -13.08
C PHE A 45 -8.02 2.35 -14.42
N PRO A 46 -8.03 1.59 -15.55
CA PRO A 46 -8.63 2.04 -16.80
C PRO A 46 -10.12 2.33 -16.65
N ARG A 47 -10.85 1.47 -15.95
CA ARG A 47 -12.30 1.61 -15.72
C ARG A 47 -12.65 2.86 -14.90
N TRP A 48 -11.75 3.32 -14.01
CA TRP A 48 -11.95 4.56 -13.28
C TRP A 48 -12.04 5.80 -14.18
N MET A 49 -11.48 5.69 -15.37
CA MET A 49 -11.41 6.75 -16.37
C MET A 49 -12.24 6.45 -17.62
N GLY A 50 -13.11 5.44 -17.57
CA GLY A 50 -13.92 5.06 -18.73
C GLY A 50 -13.11 4.52 -19.91
N GLN A 51 -11.88 4.08 -19.67
CA GLN A 51 -11.00 3.49 -20.69
C GLN A 51 -11.26 1.99 -20.83
N PRO A 52 -10.98 1.39 -22.00
CA PRO A 52 -11.08 -0.05 -22.19
C PRO A 52 -10.12 -0.80 -21.27
N ASP A 53 -10.45 -2.07 -20.99
CA ASP A 53 -9.60 -2.95 -20.20
C ASP A 53 -8.23 -3.14 -20.89
N LEU A 54 -7.20 -3.34 -20.08
CA LEU A 54 -5.86 -3.61 -20.60
C LEU A 54 -5.82 -4.98 -21.30
N GLU A 55 -5.17 -5.02 -22.44
CA GLU A 55 -4.90 -6.28 -23.16
C GLU A 55 -3.87 -7.13 -22.40
N ALA A 56 -3.98 -8.46 -22.53
CA ALA A 56 -3.07 -9.41 -21.91
C ALA A 56 -1.59 -9.16 -22.22
N GLY A 57 -1.28 -8.70 -23.42
CA GLY A 57 0.08 -8.32 -23.80
C GLY A 57 0.67 -7.15 -23.02
N ARG A 58 -0.16 -6.31 -22.39
CA ARG A 58 0.30 -5.16 -21.57
C ARG A 58 0.46 -5.50 -20.09
N PHE A 59 -0.48 -6.26 -19.52
CA PHE A 59 -0.40 -6.60 -18.09
C PHE A 59 0.32 -7.93 -17.82
N GLY A 60 0.32 -8.86 -18.77
CA GLY A 60 0.95 -10.18 -18.62
C GLY A 60 2.42 -10.12 -18.24
N PRO A 61 3.27 -9.38 -18.99
CA PRO A 61 4.68 -9.22 -18.62
C PRO A 61 4.90 -8.64 -17.22
N VAL A 62 4.04 -7.71 -16.78
CA VAL A 62 4.07 -7.15 -15.42
C VAL A 62 3.81 -8.25 -14.39
N GLY A 63 2.71 -9.01 -14.56
CA GLY A 63 2.33 -10.07 -13.63
C GLY A 63 3.39 -11.17 -13.53
N ILE A 64 3.92 -11.63 -14.68
CA ILE A 64 4.98 -12.64 -14.74
C ILE A 64 6.24 -12.14 -14.04
N GLY A 65 6.67 -10.91 -14.31
CA GLY A 65 7.87 -10.35 -13.71
C GLY A 65 7.74 -10.11 -12.20
N LEU A 66 6.60 -9.65 -11.71
CA LEU A 66 6.33 -9.54 -10.27
C LEU A 66 6.36 -10.93 -9.61
N ALA A 67 5.72 -11.94 -10.20
CA ALA A 67 5.72 -13.29 -9.68
C ALA A 67 7.12 -13.91 -9.65
N LEU A 68 7.88 -13.75 -10.74
CA LEU A 68 9.26 -14.23 -10.85
C LEU A 68 10.17 -13.54 -9.81
N GLY A 69 10.08 -12.21 -9.71
CA GLY A 69 10.89 -11.44 -8.75
C GLY A 69 10.59 -11.87 -7.31
N MET A 70 9.32 -12.07 -6.95
CA MET A 70 8.91 -12.55 -5.65
C MET A 70 9.39 -13.99 -5.38
N ALA A 71 9.28 -14.87 -6.37
CA ALA A 71 9.75 -16.26 -6.25
C ALA A 71 11.28 -16.34 -6.05
N LEU A 72 12.06 -15.56 -6.81
CA LEU A 72 13.50 -15.47 -6.65
C LEU A 72 13.89 -14.91 -5.27
N ALA A 73 13.24 -13.84 -4.82
CA ALA A 73 13.51 -13.27 -3.51
C ALA A 73 13.16 -14.27 -2.39
N ALA A 74 12.03 -14.97 -2.48
CA ALA A 74 11.64 -16.01 -1.53
C ALA A 74 12.63 -17.17 -1.52
N ALA A 75 13.06 -17.67 -2.69
CA ALA A 75 14.07 -18.70 -2.82
C ALA A 75 15.41 -18.27 -2.19
N GLY A 76 15.82 -17.02 -2.41
CA GLY A 76 17.03 -16.45 -1.81
C GLY A 76 16.96 -16.38 -0.29
N LEU A 77 15.80 -16.00 0.26
CA LEU A 77 15.56 -16.01 1.71
C LEU A 77 15.56 -17.42 2.29
N TRP A 78 15.00 -18.39 1.55
CA TRP A 78 14.96 -19.79 1.96
C TRP A 78 16.34 -20.44 1.96
N THR A 79 17.15 -20.17 0.93
CA THR A 79 18.49 -20.75 0.76
C THR A 79 19.60 -19.99 1.48
N GLY A 80 19.32 -18.79 2.03
CA GLY A 80 20.34 -17.91 2.59
C GLY A 80 21.20 -17.18 1.55
N LEU A 81 20.86 -17.25 0.25
CA LEU A 81 21.60 -16.65 -0.84
C LEU A 81 21.21 -15.18 -1.05
N GLY A 82 21.93 -14.24 -0.41
CA GLY A 82 21.65 -12.81 -0.51
C GLY A 82 21.63 -12.26 -1.94
N GLY A 83 22.51 -12.75 -2.81
CA GLY A 83 22.53 -12.37 -4.23
C GLY A 83 21.22 -12.71 -4.96
N LEU A 84 20.58 -13.82 -4.60
CA LEU A 84 19.28 -14.23 -5.17
C LEU A 84 18.15 -13.34 -4.67
N VAL A 85 18.19 -12.90 -3.39
CA VAL A 85 17.25 -11.90 -2.85
C VAL A 85 17.36 -10.60 -3.62
N THR A 86 18.58 -10.10 -3.81
CA THR A 86 18.86 -8.86 -4.55
C THR A 86 18.40 -8.95 -6.00
N ALA A 87 18.70 -10.04 -6.69
CA ALA A 87 18.25 -10.28 -8.06
C ALA A 87 16.72 -10.34 -8.17
N GLY A 88 16.06 -11.03 -7.23
CA GLY A 88 14.60 -11.10 -7.17
C GLY A 88 13.95 -9.74 -6.97
N MET A 89 14.47 -8.94 -6.04
CA MET A 89 13.97 -7.57 -5.81
C MET A 89 14.25 -6.66 -7.01
N ALA A 90 15.38 -6.82 -7.74
CA ALA A 90 15.66 -6.07 -8.96
C ALA A 90 14.66 -6.41 -10.09
N VAL A 91 14.39 -7.69 -10.32
CA VAL A 91 13.37 -8.14 -11.28
C VAL A 91 11.99 -7.58 -10.90
N PHE A 92 11.64 -7.61 -9.62
CA PHE A 92 10.39 -7.06 -9.12
C PHE A 92 10.31 -5.54 -9.35
N ALA A 93 11.39 -4.78 -9.10
CA ALA A 93 11.47 -3.34 -9.34
C ALA A 93 11.32 -2.98 -10.83
N LEU A 94 11.95 -3.74 -11.73
CA LEU A 94 11.80 -3.56 -13.18
C LEU A 94 10.35 -3.79 -13.63
N SER A 95 9.70 -4.83 -13.10
CA SER A 95 8.29 -5.14 -13.39
C SER A 95 7.34 -4.08 -12.83
N TRP A 96 7.65 -3.52 -11.65
CA TRP A 96 6.94 -2.39 -11.09
C TRP A 96 7.09 -1.14 -11.98
N GLY A 97 8.31 -0.83 -12.44
CA GLY A 97 8.56 0.25 -13.40
C GLY A 97 7.75 0.08 -14.69
N LEU A 98 7.67 -1.14 -15.23
CA LEU A 98 6.82 -1.45 -16.39
C LEU A 98 5.33 -1.20 -16.08
N ALA A 99 4.84 -1.60 -14.91
CA ALA A 99 3.46 -1.33 -14.48
C ALA A 99 3.18 0.18 -14.42
N LEU A 100 4.11 0.98 -13.86
CA LEU A 100 3.99 2.43 -13.85
C LEU A 100 3.87 3.02 -15.26
N VAL A 101 4.68 2.54 -16.21
CA VAL A 101 4.60 2.98 -17.61
C VAL A 101 3.24 2.65 -18.21
N VAL A 102 2.71 1.43 -17.96
CA VAL A 102 1.39 1.02 -18.45
C VAL A 102 0.30 1.94 -17.88
N LEU A 103 0.26 2.14 -16.56
CA LEU A 103 -0.76 2.96 -15.91
C LEU A 103 -0.62 4.46 -16.27
N ALA A 104 0.61 4.96 -16.40
CA ALA A 104 0.86 6.34 -16.82
C ALA A 104 0.35 6.60 -18.26
N ARG A 105 0.49 5.64 -19.16
CA ARG A 105 -0.08 5.73 -20.52
C ARG A 105 -1.60 5.82 -20.48
N VAL A 106 -2.27 4.98 -19.70
CA VAL A 106 -3.73 5.04 -19.51
C VAL A 106 -4.16 6.43 -19.00
N LEU A 107 -3.44 6.98 -18.03
CA LEU A 107 -3.72 8.32 -17.50
C LEU A 107 -3.46 9.42 -18.55
N ALA A 108 -2.39 9.29 -19.35
CA ALA A 108 -2.07 10.22 -20.41
C ALA A 108 -3.15 10.21 -21.52
N ASP A 109 -3.65 9.06 -21.91
CA ASP A 109 -4.71 8.91 -22.89
C ASP A 109 -6.04 9.52 -22.38
N HIS A 110 -6.36 9.31 -21.09
CA HIS A 110 -7.49 9.97 -20.45
C HIS A 110 -7.37 11.51 -20.50
N ARG A 111 -6.19 12.06 -20.19
CA ARG A 111 -5.97 13.52 -20.28
C ARG A 111 -6.08 14.06 -21.71
N ARG A 112 -5.55 13.33 -22.69
CA ARG A 112 -5.64 13.72 -24.11
C ARG A 112 -7.07 13.74 -24.64
N SER A 113 -7.97 12.94 -24.04
CA SER A 113 -9.39 12.94 -24.40
C SER A 113 -10.17 14.17 -23.88
N GLY A 114 -9.51 15.12 -23.20
CA GLY A 114 -10.13 16.33 -22.66
C GLY A 114 -11.04 16.10 -21.46
N GLN A 115 -11.01 14.91 -20.89
CA GLN A 115 -11.81 14.57 -19.72
C GLN A 115 -11.25 15.20 -18.42
N PRO A 116 -12.12 15.50 -17.43
CA PRO A 116 -11.67 16.08 -16.16
C PRO A 116 -10.69 15.15 -15.43
N PRO A 117 -9.74 15.70 -14.64
CA PRO A 117 -8.74 14.90 -13.98
C PRO A 117 -9.36 13.89 -13.00
N CYS A 118 -8.92 12.64 -13.10
CA CYS A 118 -9.29 11.59 -12.14
C CYS A 118 -8.32 11.62 -10.95
N TRP A 119 -8.70 12.31 -9.86
CA TRP A 119 -7.87 12.47 -8.66
C TRP A 119 -7.47 11.14 -8.01
N HIS A 120 -8.34 10.13 -8.08
CA HIS A 120 -8.02 8.78 -7.57
C HIS A 120 -6.91 8.11 -8.39
N ALA A 121 -6.94 8.25 -9.70
CA ALA A 121 -5.89 7.71 -10.56
C ALA A 121 -4.54 8.42 -10.32
N LEU A 122 -4.57 9.75 -10.18
CA LEU A 122 -3.38 10.54 -9.85
C LEU A 122 -2.80 10.15 -8.50
N SER A 123 -3.64 10.03 -7.46
CA SER A 123 -3.25 9.63 -6.11
C SER A 123 -2.64 8.23 -6.12
N ALA A 124 -3.29 7.26 -6.77
CA ALA A 124 -2.77 5.90 -6.85
C ALA A 124 -1.42 5.83 -7.59
N LEU A 125 -1.30 6.55 -8.72
CA LEU A 125 -0.04 6.56 -9.48
C LEU A 125 1.10 7.22 -8.68
N ALA A 126 0.83 8.35 -7.99
CA ALA A 126 1.81 9.00 -7.13
C ALA A 126 2.28 8.06 -6.00
N ALA A 127 1.35 7.34 -5.38
CA ALA A 127 1.68 6.35 -4.36
C ALA A 127 2.52 5.19 -4.90
N LEU A 128 2.22 4.70 -6.10
CA LEU A 128 3.01 3.65 -6.76
C LEU A 128 4.44 4.13 -7.09
N VAL A 129 4.63 5.38 -7.50
CA VAL A 129 5.97 5.98 -7.73
C VAL A 129 6.74 6.02 -6.42
N ALA A 130 6.12 6.47 -5.33
CA ALA A 130 6.75 6.48 -4.00
C ALA A 130 7.10 5.06 -3.51
N GLY A 131 6.24 4.07 -3.80
CA GLY A 131 6.51 2.67 -3.50
C GLY A 131 7.72 2.11 -4.24
N LEU A 132 7.88 2.46 -5.54
CA LEU A 132 9.09 2.07 -6.29
C LEU A 132 10.34 2.73 -5.69
N ALA A 133 10.28 4.01 -5.31
CA ALA A 133 11.39 4.67 -4.63
C ALA A 133 11.76 3.97 -3.31
N ALA A 134 10.76 3.57 -2.52
CA ALA A 134 10.98 2.80 -1.31
C ALA A 134 11.63 1.44 -1.58
N LEU A 135 11.21 0.73 -2.65
CA LEU A 135 11.82 -0.54 -3.06
C LEU A 135 13.29 -0.36 -3.47
N LEU A 136 13.62 0.72 -4.20
CA LEU A 136 15.01 1.03 -4.59
C LEU A 136 15.88 1.36 -3.37
N LEU A 137 15.33 2.03 -2.33
CA LEU A 137 16.02 2.23 -1.06
C LEU A 137 16.28 0.91 -0.33
N ALA A 138 15.30 -0.01 -0.31
CA ALA A 138 15.53 -1.34 0.26
C ALA A 138 16.61 -2.12 -0.52
N LEU A 139 16.64 -1.98 -1.84
CA LEU A 139 17.63 -2.61 -2.69
C LEU A 139 19.04 -2.03 -2.44
N SER A 140 19.15 -0.72 -2.23
CA SER A 140 20.44 -0.08 -1.89
C SER A 140 21.01 -0.55 -0.55
N PHE A 141 20.14 -0.87 0.43
CA PHE A 141 20.55 -1.51 1.68
C PHE A 141 21.18 -2.89 1.43
N LEU A 142 20.55 -3.72 0.58
CA LEU A 142 21.05 -5.07 0.29
C LEU A 142 22.42 -5.07 -0.42
N THR A 143 22.73 -4.01 -1.16
CA THR A 143 24.00 -3.88 -1.90
C THR A 143 25.07 -3.10 -1.13
N GLY A 144 24.68 -2.13 -0.31
CA GLY A 144 25.60 -1.22 0.38
C GLY A 144 25.76 -1.48 1.89
N GLY A 145 24.87 -2.25 2.51
CA GLY A 145 24.95 -2.62 3.94
C GLY A 145 24.61 -1.50 4.95
N ASP A 146 24.39 -0.25 4.51
CA ASP A 146 23.96 0.85 5.39
C ASP A 146 22.48 0.65 5.81
N PRO A 147 22.15 0.59 7.11
CA PRO A 147 20.77 0.35 7.56
C PRO A 147 19.82 1.55 7.38
N ARG A 148 20.32 2.75 7.17
CA ARG A 148 19.50 3.96 7.02
C ARG A 148 18.52 3.90 5.84
N PRO A 149 18.92 3.46 4.62
CA PRO A 149 18.00 3.29 3.50
C PRO A 149 16.86 2.33 3.79
N LEU A 150 17.09 1.25 4.55
CA LEU A 150 16.04 0.30 4.90
C LEU A 150 14.99 0.93 5.83
N ARG A 151 15.41 1.74 6.80
CA ARG A 151 14.48 2.49 7.65
C ARG A 151 13.64 3.47 6.81
N TRP A 152 14.29 4.26 5.94
CA TRP A 152 13.60 5.20 5.07
C TRP A 152 12.65 4.49 4.10
N SER A 153 13.06 3.35 3.56
CA SER A 153 12.25 2.49 2.74
C SER A 153 10.94 2.09 3.44
N ASN A 154 11.01 1.60 4.68
CA ASN A 154 9.84 1.18 5.44
C ASN A 154 8.88 2.35 5.73
N VAL A 155 9.43 3.52 6.11
CA VAL A 155 8.64 4.73 6.38
C VAL A 155 7.93 5.21 5.10
N LEU A 156 8.65 5.29 3.97
CA LEU A 156 8.07 5.66 2.68
C LEU A 156 7.04 4.64 2.22
N ALA A 157 7.38 3.35 2.27
CA ALA A 157 6.48 2.29 1.81
C ALA A 157 5.15 2.30 2.55
N LEU A 158 5.17 2.52 3.87
CA LEU A 158 3.94 2.61 4.65
C LEU A 158 3.18 3.90 4.37
N ASN A 159 3.84 5.07 4.55
CA ASN A 159 3.16 6.36 4.57
C ASN A 159 2.85 6.94 3.18
N TRP A 160 3.67 6.63 2.16
CA TRP A 160 3.50 7.22 0.82
C TRP A 160 3.13 6.21 -0.25
N PHE A 161 3.08 4.92 0.08
CA PHE A 161 2.64 3.90 -0.86
C PHE A 161 1.41 3.14 -0.36
N VAL A 162 1.54 2.29 0.66
CA VAL A 162 0.46 1.38 1.07
C VAL A 162 -0.75 2.15 1.58
N LEU A 163 -0.57 3.08 2.52
CA LEU A 163 -1.67 3.85 3.09
C LEU A 163 -2.37 4.75 2.06
N PRO A 164 -1.67 5.53 1.20
CA PRO A 164 -2.34 6.32 0.16
C PRO A 164 -3.11 5.46 -0.84
N VAL A 165 -2.56 4.32 -1.29
CA VAL A 165 -3.30 3.40 -2.17
C VAL A 165 -4.55 2.89 -1.47
N PHE A 166 -4.43 2.38 -0.25
CA PHE A 166 -5.55 1.86 0.53
C PHE A 166 -6.64 2.90 0.72
N LEU A 167 -6.28 4.11 1.19
CA LEU A 167 -7.24 5.18 1.44
C LEU A 167 -7.89 5.70 0.15
N THR A 168 -7.13 5.81 -0.95
CA THR A 168 -7.65 6.21 -2.27
C THR A 168 -8.65 5.19 -2.81
N VAL A 169 -8.31 3.90 -2.73
CA VAL A 169 -9.19 2.82 -3.16
C VAL A 169 -10.45 2.78 -2.29
N ALA A 170 -10.31 2.83 -0.97
CA ALA A 170 -11.45 2.86 -0.06
C ALA A 170 -12.37 4.06 -0.33
N HIS A 171 -11.81 5.28 -0.48
CA HIS A 171 -12.54 6.50 -0.79
C HIS A 171 -13.38 6.38 -2.06
N ARG A 172 -12.90 5.66 -3.06
CA ARG A 172 -13.63 5.43 -4.31
C ARG A 172 -14.62 4.29 -4.21
N MET A 173 -14.17 3.15 -3.68
CA MET A 173 -14.89 1.88 -3.83
C MET A 173 -15.97 1.66 -2.76
N VAL A 174 -15.73 2.08 -1.51
CA VAL A 174 -16.72 1.87 -0.43
C VAL A 174 -18.04 2.58 -0.70
N PRO A 175 -18.07 3.91 -1.01
CA PRO A 175 -19.31 4.58 -1.37
C PRO A 175 -19.93 4.09 -2.68
N PHE A 176 -19.11 3.60 -3.61
CA PHE A 176 -19.59 3.03 -4.88
C PHE A 176 -20.37 1.74 -4.62
N PHE A 177 -19.79 0.78 -3.89
CA PHE A 177 -20.48 -0.47 -3.57
C PHE A 177 -21.70 -0.24 -2.69
N ALA A 178 -21.59 0.60 -1.66
CA ALA A 178 -22.72 0.91 -0.81
C ALA A 178 -23.90 1.52 -1.61
N GLY A 179 -23.60 2.45 -2.52
CA GLY A 179 -24.63 3.07 -3.35
C GLY A 179 -25.25 2.19 -4.44
N ASN A 180 -24.67 1.01 -4.70
CA ASN A 180 -25.22 0.05 -5.65
C ASN A 180 -26.15 -1.01 -4.98
N VAL A 181 -25.99 -1.23 -3.66
CA VAL A 181 -26.68 -2.35 -2.98
C VAL A 181 -27.56 -1.90 -1.81
N VAL A 182 -27.38 -0.68 -1.29
CA VAL A 182 -28.19 -0.14 -0.20
C VAL A 182 -29.18 0.87 -0.76
N LYS A 183 -30.47 0.63 -0.51
CA LYS A 183 -31.55 1.54 -0.93
C LYS A 183 -31.36 2.92 -0.31
N ASP A 184 -31.60 3.98 -1.10
CA ASP A 184 -31.52 5.38 -0.70
C ASP A 184 -30.16 5.83 -0.10
N TYR A 185 -29.09 5.10 -0.40
CA TYR A 185 -27.75 5.42 0.08
C TYR A 185 -27.22 6.71 -0.56
N ARG A 186 -26.89 7.70 0.25
CA ARG A 186 -26.25 8.94 -0.20
C ARG A 186 -24.74 8.77 -0.25
N ARG A 187 -24.18 8.70 -1.47
CA ARG A 187 -22.73 8.60 -1.69
C ARG A 187 -22.05 9.87 -1.19
N TRP A 188 -21.31 9.78 -0.08
CA TRP A 188 -20.49 10.87 0.44
C TRP A 188 -19.02 10.61 0.08
N ARG A 189 -18.46 11.42 -0.82
CA ARG A 189 -17.11 11.26 -1.35
C ARG A 189 -16.56 12.62 -1.82
N PRO A 190 -16.25 13.55 -0.90
CA PRO A 190 -15.71 14.86 -1.28
C PRO A 190 -14.25 14.75 -1.70
N ASP A 191 -13.87 15.39 -2.82
CA ASP A 191 -12.52 15.31 -3.39
C ASP A 191 -11.44 15.93 -2.47
N TRP A 192 -11.81 16.93 -1.65
CA TRP A 192 -10.88 17.54 -0.68
C TRP A 192 -10.32 16.53 0.31
N LEU A 193 -11.03 15.44 0.59
CA LEU A 193 -10.64 14.43 1.57
C LEU A 193 -9.36 13.70 1.15
N ILE A 194 -9.19 13.43 -0.15
CA ILE A 194 -7.94 12.85 -0.67
C ILE A 194 -6.76 13.77 -0.37
N GLY A 195 -6.92 15.08 -0.63
CA GLY A 195 -5.87 16.07 -0.33
C GLY A 195 -5.54 16.15 1.16
N ALA A 196 -6.56 16.14 2.02
CA ALA A 196 -6.37 16.17 3.48
C ALA A 196 -5.66 14.90 3.99
N LEU A 197 -6.03 13.72 3.48
CA LEU A 197 -5.35 12.46 3.81
C LEU A 197 -3.89 12.50 3.38
N TRP A 198 -3.59 12.96 2.16
CA TRP A 198 -2.22 13.11 1.69
C TRP A 198 -1.41 14.10 2.55
N ALA A 199 -1.99 15.24 2.91
CA ALA A 199 -1.30 16.23 3.75
C ALA A 199 -0.89 15.64 5.10
N LEU A 200 -1.77 14.88 5.75
CA LEU A 200 -1.47 14.21 7.02
C LEU A 200 -0.46 13.06 6.84
N LEU A 201 -0.52 12.30 5.75
CA LEU A 201 0.46 11.24 5.47
C LEU A 201 1.84 11.81 5.16
N VAL A 202 1.92 12.96 4.46
CA VAL A 202 3.19 13.68 4.21
C VAL A 202 3.76 14.19 5.53
N LEU A 203 2.92 14.81 6.37
CA LEU A 203 3.33 15.28 7.69
C LEU A 203 3.85 14.14 8.56
N ARG A 204 3.11 13.02 8.62
CA ARG A 204 3.51 11.83 9.39
C ARG A 204 4.81 11.24 8.86
N CYS A 205 4.95 11.07 7.56
CA CYS A 205 6.19 10.57 6.95
C CYS A 205 7.40 11.45 7.30
N GLY A 206 7.25 12.78 7.16
CA GLY A 206 8.31 13.72 7.53
C GLY A 206 8.67 13.66 9.01
N ALA A 207 7.68 13.54 9.89
CA ALA A 207 7.89 13.39 11.32
C ALA A 207 8.61 12.06 11.66
N ASP A 208 8.21 10.95 11.05
CA ASP A 208 8.85 9.64 11.25
C ASP A 208 10.30 9.61 10.74
N LEU A 209 10.58 10.27 9.61
CA LEU A 209 11.94 10.39 9.08
C LEU A 209 12.82 11.30 9.96
N ALA A 210 12.26 12.41 10.43
CA ALA A 210 12.95 13.37 11.29
C ALA A 210 13.03 12.94 12.77
N LEU A 211 12.44 11.78 13.15
CA LEU A 211 12.38 11.29 14.52
C LEU A 211 11.69 12.30 15.47
N LEU A 212 10.53 12.82 15.04
CA LEU A 212 9.70 13.75 15.79
C LEU A 212 8.40 13.06 16.27
N PRO A 213 8.44 12.23 17.35
CA PRO A 213 7.30 11.42 17.78
C PRO A 213 6.02 12.24 18.06
N PRO A 214 6.07 13.41 18.72
CA PRO A 214 4.85 14.17 18.96
C PRO A 214 4.15 14.62 17.68
N LEU A 215 4.92 14.99 16.65
CA LEU A 215 4.37 15.40 15.36
C LEU A 215 3.76 14.21 14.59
N SER A 216 4.42 13.04 14.65
CA SER A 216 3.88 11.78 14.11
C SER A 216 2.56 11.39 14.81
N ALA A 217 2.48 11.56 16.14
CA ALA A 217 1.26 11.31 16.91
C ALA A 217 0.13 12.26 16.48
N ILE A 218 0.39 13.57 16.36
CA ILE A 218 -0.60 14.56 15.89
C ILE A 218 -1.13 14.20 14.50
N ALA A 219 -0.23 13.88 13.56
CA ALA A 219 -0.62 13.46 12.22
C ALA A 219 -1.47 12.18 12.23
N SER A 220 -1.09 11.21 13.07
CA SER A 220 -1.83 9.95 13.24
C SER A 220 -3.21 10.18 13.85
N LEU A 221 -3.37 11.07 14.84
CA LEU A 221 -4.67 11.47 15.38
C LEU A 221 -5.55 12.15 14.32
N GLY A 222 -4.96 13.01 13.49
CA GLY A 222 -5.67 13.61 12.35
C GLY A 222 -6.18 12.55 11.37
N LEU A 223 -5.34 11.56 11.03
CA LEU A 223 -5.73 10.43 10.19
C LEU A 223 -6.81 9.57 10.84
N ALA A 224 -6.73 9.31 12.15
CA ALA A 224 -7.78 8.62 12.90
C ALA A 224 -9.12 9.36 12.84
N GLY A 225 -9.09 10.69 13.02
CA GLY A 225 -10.28 11.54 12.92
C GLY A 225 -10.91 11.51 11.51
N LEU A 226 -10.11 11.68 10.45
CA LEU A 226 -10.62 11.64 9.08
C LEU A 226 -11.15 10.26 8.69
N THR A 227 -10.43 9.18 9.00
CA THR A 227 -10.89 7.82 8.72
C THR A 227 -12.10 7.44 9.56
N GLY A 228 -12.18 7.89 10.81
CA GLY A 228 -13.38 7.75 11.66
C GLY A 228 -14.58 8.48 11.07
N LEU A 229 -14.40 9.71 10.56
CA LEU A 229 -15.43 10.45 9.81
C LEU A 229 -15.88 9.68 8.56
N MET A 230 -14.94 9.08 7.82
CA MET A 230 -15.26 8.24 6.66
C MET A 230 -16.10 7.04 7.07
N VAL A 231 -15.73 6.30 8.12
CA VAL A 231 -16.50 5.17 8.66
C VAL A 231 -17.91 5.63 9.01
N TRP A 232 -18.04 6.71 9.77
CA TRP A 232 -19.35 7.23 10.20
C TRP A 232 -20.24 7.64 9.02
N ARG A 233 -19.69 8.31 8.01
CA ARG A 233 -20.40 8.76 6.80
C ARG A 233 -20.77 7.63 5.85
N TRP A 234 -19.93 6.59 5.78
CA TRP A 234 -20.14 5.46 4.88
C TRP A 234 -20.95 4.34 5.49
N TRP A 235 -21.18 4.39 6.81
CA TRP A 235 -21.94 3.35 7.50
C TRP A 235 -23.36 3.26 6.92
N PRO A 236 -23.80 2.07 6.46
CA PRO A 236 -25.13 1.88 5.92
C PRO A 236 -26.17 2.00 7.04
N ARG A 237 -27.21 2.81 6.83
CA ARG A 237 -28.30 3.01 7.80
C ARG A 237 -29.46 2.04 7.58
N GLY A 238 -29.24 0.94 6.85
CA GLY A 238 -30.22 -0.09 6.52
C GLY A 238 -29.54 -1.44 6.31
N PRO A 239 -30.32 -2.48 5.96
CA PRO A 239 -29.76 -3.80 5.68
C PRO A 239 -28.67 -3.72 4.62
N ALA A 240 -27.49 -4.27 4.92
CA ALA A 240 -26.35 -4.33 4.01
C ALA A 240 -26.02 -5.79 3.70
N PRO A 241 -25.73 -6.13 2.41
CA PRO A 241 -25.22 -7.45 2.05
C PRO A 241 -23.93 -7.77 2.80
N GLY A 242 -23.69 -9.06 3.12
CA GLY A 242 -22.56 -9.50 3.93
C GLY A 242 -21.21 -9.02 3.39
N LEU A 243 -21.01 -9.02 2.06
CA LEU A 243 -19.77 -8.53 1.44
C LEU A 243 -19.52 -7.04 1.71
N LEU A 244 -20.55 -6.18 1.65
CA LEU A 244 -20.42 -4.76 1.99
C LEU A 244 -20.12 -4.58 3.48
N SER A 245 -20.76 -5.37 4.34
CA SER A 245 -20.53 -5.34 5.79
C SER A 245 -19.07 -5.68 6.11
N VAL A 246 -18.51 -6.73 5.52
CA VAL A 246 -17.08 -7.11 5.68
C VAL A 246 -16.16 -5.98 5.22
N LEU A 247 -16.46 -5.34 4.08
CA LEU A 247 -15.66 -4.22 3.56
C LEU A 247 -15.65 -3.02 4.52
N ILE A 248 -16.82 -2.65 5.07
CA ILE A 248 -16.93 -1.52 6.00
C ILE A 248 -16.30 -1.84 7.35
N TRP A 249 -16.54 -3.03 7.91
CA TRP A 249 -15.89 -3.49 9.13
C TRP A 249 -14.35 -3.56 8.97
N GLY A 250 -13.87 -4.06 7.83
CA GLY A 250 -12.44 -4.05 7.51
C GLY A 250 -11.87 -2.63 7.48
N PHE A 251 -12.58 -1.67 6.86
CA PHE A 251 -12.15 -0.27 6.85
C PHE A 251 -12.24 0.39 8.23
N ALA A 252 -13.18 -0.02 9.09
CA ALA A 252 -13.33 0.51 10.44
C ALA A 252 -12.11 0.27 11.36
N TRP A 253 -11.23 -0.63 11.01
CA TRP A 253 -9.94 -0.80 11.69
C TRP A 253 -8.92 0.29 11.37
N ALA A 254 -9.12 1.08 10.30
CA ALA A 254 -8.18 2.16 9.95
C ALA A 254 -8.07 3.24 11.04
N PRO A 255 -9.17 3.84 11.55
CA PRO A 255 -9.08 4.79 12.66
C PRO A 255 -8.47 4.18 13.93
N VAL A 256 -8.76 2.90 14.22
CA VAL A 256 -8.15 2.19 15.36
C VAL A 256 -6.63 2.06 15.17
N GLY A 257 -6.20 1.62 13.98
CA GLY A 257 -4.77 1.51 13.66
C GLY A 257 -4.02 2.85 13.78
N PHE A 258 -4.62 3.96 13.34
CA PHE A 258 -4.01 5.28 13.49
C PHE A 258 -4.01 5.78 14.94
N LEU A 259 -5.02 5.45 15.76
CA LEU A 259 -5.01 5.72 17.19
C LEU A 259 -3.88 4.95 17.89
N LEU A 260 -3.74 3.66 17.62
CA LEU A 260 -2.64 2.84 18.16
C LEU A 260 -1.28 3.36 17.73
N ALA A 261 -1.14 3.81 16.48
CA ALA A 261 0.09 4.43 15.99
C ALA A 261 0.42 5.75 16.73
N ALA A 262 -0.59 6.56 17.05
CA ALA A 262 -0.40 7.78 17.84
C ALA A 262 0.05 7.47 19.27
N LEU A 263 -0.58 6.48 19.91
CA LEU A 263 -0.20 6.03 21.27
C LEU A 263 1.23 5.48 21.30
N SER A 264 1.57 4.63 20.32
CA SER A 264 2.94 4.07 20.18
C SER A 264 4.00 5.14 19.95
N ALA A 265 3.67 6.21 19.20
CA ALA A 265 4.62 7.31 18.97
C ALA A 265 4.90 8.12 20.25
N LEU A 266 3.99 8.10 21.21
CA LEU A 266 4.16 8.79 22.51
C LEU A 266 4.70 7.88 23.61
N ASP A 267 5.13 6.65 23.27
CA ASP A 267 5.58 5.63 24.23
C ASP A 267 4.56 5.35 25.35
N LEU A 268 3.27 5.57 25.06
CA LEU A 268 2.21 5.26 26.00
C LEU A 268 2.02 3.74 26.07
N PRO A 269 1.96 3.13 27.28
CA PRO A 269 1.82 1.69 27.41
C PRO A 269 0.50 1.25 26.76
N LEU A 270 0.60 0.44 25.74
CA LEU A 270 -0.51 -0.31 25.15
C LEU A 270 -0.65 -1.56 26.01
N GLY A 271 -1.31 -1.44 27.16
CA GLY A 271 -1.42 -2.41 28.24
C GLY A 271 -1.77 -3.86 27.86
#